data_817d9b6163a75e70ee34ae3c0e35972b
#
_entry.id   817d9b6163a75e70ee34ae3c0e35972b
#
_cell.length_a   1.000
_cell.length_b   1.000
_cell.length_c   1.000
_cell.angle_alpha   90.00
_cell.angle_beta   90.00
_cell.angle_gamma   90.00
#
_symmetry.space_group_name_H-M   'P 1'
#
loop_
_entity.id
_entity.type
_entity.pdbx_description
1 polymer ?
#
loop_
_entity_poly.entity_id
_entity_poly.type
_entity_poly.pdbx_seq_one_letter_code
_entity_poly.pdbx_strand_id
1 'polypeptide(L)'
;MSEGLPTRSQLLRACREEGPPPAHPVLAQARTLTDLHSVRLRADRGCVCGAEERRARLIREIDRWVEVRLPAARGGAYLHTESFGSVVDRLARLSACAYAAMADDQEWDLWFAWERLAEAAVAYEDLVGELSSGRRRLPTAF
;
A
#
# COMPACT_ATOMS: atom_id res chain seq x y z
N MET A 1 -6.84 6.98 22.15
CA MET A 1 -5.82 7.45 21.20
C MET A 1 -6.26 7.13 19.78
N SER A 2 -6.37 8.13 18.96
CA SER A 2 -6.66 7.90 17.55
C SER A 2 -5.39 7.34 16.90
N GLU A 3 -5.48 6.12 16.40
CA GLU A 3 -4.43 5.59 15.57
C GLU A 3 -4.38 6.43 14.29
N GLY A 4 -3.28 7.09 14.05
CA GLY A 4 -3.07 7.86 12.84
C GLY A 4 -2.76 6.99 11.65
N LEU A 5 -2.59 7.61 10.49
CA LEU A 5 -2.15 6.91 9.29
C LEU A 5 -0.74 6.35 9.52
N PRO A 6 -0.44 5.15 9.00
CA PRO A 6 0.91 4.60 9.15
C PRO A 6 1.96 5.50 8.52
N THR A 7 3.14 5.54 9.14
CA THR A 7 4.30 6.23 8.56
C THR A 7 4.84 5.41 7.39
N ARG A 8 5.63 6.07 6.54
CA ARG A 8 6.35 5.39 5.45
C ARG A 8 7.15 4.20 5.96
N SER A 9 7.90 4.40 7.04
CA SER A 9 8.74 3.33 7.63
C SER A 9 7.92 2.17 8.14
N GLN A 10 6.79 2.45 8.81
CA GLN A 10 5.89 1.40 9.30
C GLN A 10 5.31 0.59 8.15
N LEU A 11 4.89 1.27 7.08
CA LEU A 11 4.29 0.60 5.93
C LEU A 11 5.30 -0.28 5.19
N LEU A 12 6.51 0.23 4.94
CA LEU A 12 7.57 -0.54 4.29
C LEU A 12 7.97 -1.76 5.13
N ARG A 13 8.03 -1.58 6.45
CA ARG A 13 8.33 -2.67 7.37
C ARG A 13 7.24 -3.77 7.31
N ALA A 14 5.97 -3.38 7.31
CA ALA A 14 4.86 -4.33 7.22
C ALA A 14 4.92 -5.15 5.94
N CYS A 15 5.34 -4.53 4.83
CA CYS A 15 5.48 -5.21 3.55
C CYS A 15 6.70 -6.12 3.48
N ARG A 16 7.65 -5.98 4.40
CA ARG A 16 8.91 -6.72 4.40
C ARG A 16 8.94 -7.88 5.39
N GLU A 17 8.38 -7.67 6.58
CA GLU A 17 8.51 -8.63 7.69
C GLU A 17 7.60 -9.83 7.54
N GLU A 18 8.14 -10.99 7.91
CA GLU A 18 7.37 -12.20 8.10
C GLU A 18 7.00 -12.32 9.59
N GLY A 19 5.99 -13.08 9.88
CA GLY A 19 5.56 -13.32 11.25
C GLY A 19 4.12 -12.93 11.50
N PRO A 20 3.73 -12.77 12.78
CA PRO A 20 2.35 -12.42 13.09
C PRO A 20 1.98 -11.06 12.50
N PRO A 21 0.73 -10.88 12.06
CA PRO A 21 0.30 -9.64 11.44
C PRO A 21 0.40 -8.48 12.44
N PRO A 22 0.76 -7.27 11.95
CA PRO A 22 0.77 -6.08 12.81
C PRO A 22 -0.61 -5.81 13.40
N ALA A 23 -0.64 -5.17 14.56
CA ALA A 23 -1.91 -4.81 15.22
C ALA A 23 -2.68 -3.72 14.46
N HIS A 24 -1.97 -2.81 13.78
CA HIS A 24 -2.61 -1.73 13.02
C HIS A 24 -3.32 -2.31 11.79
N PRO A 25 -4.62 -2.04 11.59
CA PRO A 25 -5.38 -2.65 10.50
C PRO A 25 -4.80 -2.41 9.11
N VAL A 26 -4.36 -1.19 8.81
CA VAL A 26 -3.78 -0.87 7.50
C VAL A 26 -2.48 -1.62 7.27
N LEU A 27 -1.66 -1.74 8.32
CA LEU A 27 -0.39 -2.48 8.23
C LEU A 27 -0.63 -3.99 8.05
N ALA A 28 -1.64 -4.54 8.72
CA ALA A 28 -2.03 -5.93 8.55
C ALA A 28 -2.51 -6.21 7.12
N GLN A 29 -3.34 -5.32 6.57
CA GLN A 29 -3.82 -5.44 5.19
C GLN A 29 -2.66 -5.29 4.18
N ALA A 30 -1.74 -4.37 4.43
CA ALA A 30 -0.57 -4.17 3.57
C ALA A 30 0.27 -5.44 3.48
N ARG A 31 0.48 -6.12 4.60
CA ARG A 31 1.20 -7.40 4.62
C ARG A 31 0.48 -8.46 3.80
N THR A 32 -0.83 -8.58 3.98
CA THR A 32 -1.64 -9.54 3.24
C THR A 32 -1.60 -9.25 1.74
N LEU A 33 -1.67 -7.98 1.35
CA LEU A 33 -1.55 -7.58 -0.05
C LEU A 33 -0.17 -7.94 -0.62
N THR A 34 0.89 -7.70 0.13
CA THR A 34 2.25 -8.07 -0.28
C THR A 34 2.36 -9.57 -0.51
N ASP A 35 1.80 -10.38 0.39
CA ASP A 35 1.79 -11.83 0.25
C ASP A 35 1.03 -12.27 -1.00
N LEU A 36 -0.12 -11.66 -1.29
CA LEU A 36 -0.88 -11.93 -2.50
C LEU A 36 -0.07 -11.63 -3.76
N HIS A 37 0.59 -10.48 -3.80
CA HIS A 37 1.42 -10.10 -4.93
C HIS A 37 2.62 -11.04 -5.08
N SER A 38 3.23 -11.45 -3.97
CA SER A 38 4.36 -12.39 -3.98
C SER A 38 3.94 -13.74 -4.54
N VAL A 39 2.79 -14.24 -4.16
CA VAL A 39 2.25 -15.51 -4.69
C VAL A 39 2.00 -15.40 -6.19
N ARG A 40 1.43 -14.29 -6.67
CA ARG A 40 1.18 -14.06 -8.09
C ARG A 40 2.46 -14.04 -8.92
N LEU A 41 3.52 -13.43 -8.38
CA LEU A 41 4.81 -13.38 -9.07
C LEU A 41 5.46 -14.75 -9.21
N ARG A 42 5.21 -15.65 -8.26
CA ARG A 42 5.74 -17.02 -8.29
C ARG A 42 4.86 -17.98 -9.06
N ALA A 43 3.61 -17.62 -9.29
CA ALA A 43 2.69 -18.47 -10.00
C ALA A 43 2.99 -18.44 -11.50
N ASP A 44 3.21 -19.62 -12.10
CA ASP A 44 3.24 -19.78 -13.53
C ASP A 44 1.84 -19.50 -14.06
N ARG A 45 1.66 -18.38 -14.72
CA ARG A 45 0.45 -17.98 -15.49
C ARG A 45 -0.87 -18.71 -15.16
N GLY A 46 -0.86 -19.52 -14.13
CA GLY A 46 -2.03 -20.18 -13.60
C GLY A 46 -2.88 -19.15 -12.87
N CYS A 47 -4.17 -19.28 -13.04
CA CYS A 47 -5.14 -18.47 -12.35
C CYS A 47 -4.97 -18.66 -10.83
N VAL A 48 -4.62 -17.60 -10.11
CA VAL A 48 -4.76 -17.58 -8.66
C VAL A 48 -6.23 -17.24 -8.41
N CYS A 49 -7.07 -18.26 -8.34
CA CYS A 49 -8.51 -18.11 -8.16
C CYS A 49 -8.83 -17.24 -6.94
N GLY A 50 -9.64 -16.22 -7.15
CA GLY A 50 -10.08 -15.34 -6.09
C GLY A 50 -9.07 -14.28 -5.64
N ALA A 51 -7.86 -14.25 -6.20
CA ALA A 51 -6.83 -13.29 -5.79
C ALA A 51 -7.26 -11.85 -6.06
N GLU A 52 -7.84 -11.58 -7.22
CA GLU A 52 -8.31 -10.22 -7.56
C GLU A 52 -9.47 -9.77 -6.68
N GLU A 53 -10.40 -10.66 -6.38
CA GLU A 53 -11.52 -10.37 -5.48
C GLU A 53 -11.03 -10.10 -4.07
N ARG A 54 -10.08 -10.90 -3.60
CA ARG A 54 -9.49 -10.74 -2.28
C ARG A 54 -8.72 -9.44 -2.18
N ARG A 55 -7.93 -9.11 -3.20
CA ARG A 55 -7.21 -7.85 -3.28
C ARG A 55 -8.15 -6.66 -3.22
N ALA A 56 -9.22 -6.68 -4.02
CA ALA A 56 -10.22 -5.62 -4.02
C ALA A 56 -10.88 -5.45 -2.66
N ARG A 57 -11.16 -6.55 -1.97
CA ARG A 57 -11.74 -6.52 -0.61
C ARG A 57 -10.79 -5.86 0.39
N LEU A 58 -9.51 -6.21 0.34
CA LEU A 58 -8.49 -5.64 1.23
C LEU A 58 -8.34 -4.13 1.00
N ILE A 59 -8.35 -3.71 -0.26
CA ILE A 59 -8.30 -2.28 -0.61
C ILE A 59 -9.51 -1.55 -0.03
N ARG A 60 -10.72 -2.11 -0.17
CA ARG A 60 -11.92 -1.50 0.39
C ARG A 60 -11.89 -1.42 1.91
N GLU A 61 -11.34 -2.43 2.57
CA GLU A 61 -11.20 -2.42 4.04
C GLU A 61 -10.26 -1.30 4.50
N ILE A 62 -9.16 -1.09 3.79
CA ILE A 62 -8.25 0.03 4.06
C ILE A 62 -8.98 1.35 3.86
N ASP A 63 -9.69 1.51 2.76
CA ASP A 63 -10.41 2.74 2.44
C ASP A 63 -11.46 3.09 3.50
N ARG A 64 -12.19 2.11 3.98
CA ARG A 64 -13.18 2.31 5.05
C ARG A 64 -12.55 2.75 6.36
N TRP A 65 -11.44 2.10 6.72
CA TRP A 65 -10.72 2.44 7.94
C TRP A 65 -10.22 3.89 7.90
N VAL A 66 -9.66 4.29 6.78
CA VAL A 66 -9.12 5.64 6.58
C VAL A 66 -10.24 6.68 6.56
N GLU A 67 -11.33 6.41 5.85
CA GLU A 67 -12.47 7.33 5.74
C GLU A 67 -13.03 7.74 7.11
N VAL A 68 -13.14 6.78 8.00
CA VAL A 68 -13.69 7.02 9.36
C VAL A 68 -12.74 7.87 10.21
N ARG A 69 -11.45 7.81 9.96
CA ARG A 69 -10.42 8.40 10.84
C ARG A 69 -9.79 9.68 10.35
N LEU A 70 -9.90 9.99 9.06
CA LEU A 70 -9.35 11.24 8.56
C LEU A 70 -10.16 12.43 9.04
N PRO A 71 -9.48 13.54 9.39
CA PRO A 71 -10.19 14.79 9.68
C PRO A 71 -10.86 15.31 8.41
N ALA A 72 -11.87 16.15 8.59
CA ALA A 72 -12.51 16.82 7.48
C ALA A 72 -11.47 17.65 6.70
N ALA A 73 -11.51 17.53 5.38
CA ALA A 73 -10.62 18.29 4.53
C ALA A 73 -10.99 19.80 4.58
N ARG A 74 -9.99 20.65 4.38
CA ARG A 74 -10.20 22.08 4.30
C ARG A 74 -10.95 22.44 3.02
N GLY A 75 -11.69 23.53 3.03
CA GLY A 75 -12.28 24.07 1.81
C GLY A 75 -11.19 24.34 0.78
N GLY A 76 -11.40 23.89 -0.45
CA GLY A 76 -10.43 24.02 -1.52
C GLY A 76 -9.33 22.95 -1.53
N ALA A 77 -9.42 21.92 -0.69
CA ALA A 77 -8.46 20.81 -0.70
C ALA A 77 -8.43 20.12 -2.07
N TYR A 78 -7.23 19.82 -2.54
CA TYR A 78 -7.06 19.11 -3.81
C TYR A 78 -7.57 17.67 -3.69
N LEU A 79 -8.30 17.22 -4.70
CA LEU A 79 -8.79 15.86 -4.76
C LEU A 79 -7.70 14.93 -5.29
N HIS A 80 -7.39 13.89 -4.51
CA HIS A 80 -6.48 12.85 -4.96
C HIS A 80 -7.19 11.94 -5.98
N THR A 81 -6.44 11.36 -6.91
CA THR A 81 -7.00 10.55 -8.00
C THR A 81 -7.29 9.11 -7.62
N GLU A 82 -6.69 8.62 -6.54
CA GLU A 82 -6.80 7.23 -6.12
C GLU A 82 -7.24 7.14 -4.67
N SER A 83 -7.85 6.01 -4.31
CA SER A 83 -8.14 5.73 -2.91
C SER A 83 -6.85 5.44 -2.14
N PHE A 84 -6.89 5.61 -0.83
CA PHE A 84 -5.74 5.32 0.03
C PHE A 84 -5.36 3.84 -0.07
N GLY A 85 -6.34 2.95 -0.09
CA GLY A 85 -6.09 1.52 -0.26
C GLY A 85 -5.39 1.17 -1.56
N SER A 86 -5.70 1.88 -2.65
CA SER A 86 -5.00 1.69 -3.93
C SER A 86 -3.53 2.09 -3.84
N VAL A 87 -3.23 3.15 -3.11
CA VAL A 87 -1.83 3.59 -2.89
C VAL A 87 -1.08 2.55 -2.08
N VAL A 88 -1.68 2.03 -1.00
CA VAL A 88 -1.09 0.97 -0.18
C VAL A 88 -0.86 -0.30 -1.01
N ASP A 89 -1.84 -0.67 -1.82
CA ASP A 89 -1.72 -1.84 -2.71
C ASP A 89 -0.54 -1.71 -3.69
N ARG A 90 -0.36 -0.51 -4.24
CA ARG A 90 0.77 -0.25 -5.13
C ARG A 90 2.11 -0.43 -4.40
N LEU A 91 2.22 0.09 -3.18
CA LEU A 91 3.42 -0.10 -2.36
C LEU A 91 3.66 -1.58 -2.06
N ALA A 92 2.60 -2.32 -1.74
CA ALA A 92 2.69 -3.76 -1.49
C ALA A 92 3.18 -4.51 -2.74
N ARG A 93 2.65 -4.17 -3.91
CA ARG A 93 3.07 -4.76 -5.17
C ARG A 93 4.52 -4.45 -5.50
N LEU A 94 4.93 -3.19 -5.35
CA LEU A 94 6.31 -2.78 -5.61
C LEU A 94 7.29 -3.40 -4.62
N SER A 95 6.88 -3.58 -3.36
CA SER A 95 7.68 -4.30 -2.36
C SER A 95 7.88 -5.76 -2.77
N ALA A 96 6.80 -6.43 -3.17
CA ALA A 96 6.88 -7.82 -3.63
C ALA A 96 7.80 -7.95 -4.86
N CYS A 97 7.71 -7.01 -5.81
CA CYS A 97 8.58 -7.00 -6.98
C CYS A 97 10.05 -6.79 -6.62
N ALA A 98 10.34 -5.87 -5.68
CA ALA A 98 11.70 -5.59 -5.24
C ALA A 98 12.34 -6.80 -4.56
N TYR A 99 11.59 -7.49 -3.69
CA TYR A 99 12.10 -8.69 -3.02
C TYR A 99 12.23 -9.88 -3.97
N ALA A 100 11.34 -10.01 -4.93
CA ALA A 100 11.47 -11.04 -5.99
C ALA A 100 12.72 -10.79 -6.84
N ALA A 101 13.01 -9.53 -7.16
CA ALA A 101 14.18 -9.15 -7.94
C ALA A 101 15.50 -9.44 -7.21
N MET A 102 15.51 -9.40 -5.88
CA MET A 102 16.69 -9.77 -5.09
C MET A 102 17.09 -11.23 -5.26
N ALA A 103 16.14 -12.09 -5.57
CA ALA A 103 16.40 -13.51 -5.81
C ALA A 103 16.82 -13.80 -7.25
N ASP A 104 16.78 -12.80 -8.11
CA ASP A 104 17.14 -12.92 -9.52
C ASP A 104 18.51 -12.28 -9.74
N ASP A 105 19.34 -12.88 -10.61
CA ASP A 105 20.70 -12.39 -10.91
C ASP A 105 20.74 -11.17 -11.84
N GLN A 106 19.62 -10.57 -12.13
CA GLN A 106 19.49 -9.42 -13.02
C GLN A 106 19.64 -8.11 -12.25
N GLU A 107 20.86 -7.53 -12.21
CA GLU A 107 21.14 -6.27 -11.51
C GLU A 107 20.24 -5.11 -11.96
N TRP A 108 19.91 -5.05 -13.25
CA TRP A 108 19.06 -4.01 -13.80
C TRP A 108 17.65 -4.04 -13.25
N ASP A 109 17.06 -5.24 -13.17
CA ASP A 109 15.72 -5.41 -12.64
C ASP A 109 15.67 -5.05 -11.16
N LEU A 110 16.72 -5.42 -10.42
CA LEU A 110 16.84 -5.08 -9.00
C LEU A 110 16.90 -3.56 -8.80
N TRP A 111 17.75 -2.88 -9.55
CA TRP A 111 17.91 -1.44 -9.42
C TRP A 111 16.59 -0.70 -9.73
N PHE A 112 15.95 -1.02 -10.83
CA PHE A 112 14.67 -0.43 -11.22
C PHE A 112 13.57 -0.72 -10.19
N ALA A 113 13.50 -1.94 -9.70
CA ALA A 113 12.49 -2.33 -8.73
C ALA A 113 12.62 -1.53 -7.43
N TRP A 114 13.83 -1.38 -6.92
CA TRP A 114 14.06 -0.61 -5.70
C TRP A 114 13.87 0.89 -5.91
N GLU A 115 14.24 1.42 -7.07
CA GLU A 115 14.00 2.83 -7.39
C GLU A 115 12.50 3.15 -7.42
N ARG A 116 11.72 2.30 -8.06
CA ARG A 116 10.26 2.49 -8.11
C ARG A 116 9.61 2.40 -6.74
N LEU A 117 10.07 1.47 -5.92
CA LEU A 117 9.59 1.36 -4.54
C LEU A 117 9.93 2.60 -3.73
N ALA A 118 11.16 3.10 -3.84
CA ALA A 118 11.60 4.30 -3.14
C ALA A 118 10.77 5.53 -3.55
N GLU A 119 10.52 5.69 -4.83
CA GLU A 119 9.69 6.79 -5.34
C GLU A 119 8.26 6.72 -4.80
N ALA A 120 7.66 5.53 -4.83
CA ALA A 120 6.31 5.33 -4.30
C ALA A 120 6.25 5.58 -2.79
N ALA A 121 7.30 5.23 -2.06
CA ALA A 121 7.39 5.47 -0.62
C ALA A 121 7.45 6.97 -0.29
N VAL A 122 8.19 7.75 -1.07
CA VAL A 122 8.23 9.21 -0.94
C VAL A 122 6.86 9.81 -1.25
N ALA A 123 6.23 9.37 -2.32
CA ALA A 123 4.90 9.82 -2.69
C ALA A 123 3.86 9.51 -1.60
N TYR A 124 3.97 8.34 -0.98
CA TYR A 124 3.11 7.97 0.15
C TYR A 124 3.30 8.92 1.33
N GLU A 125 4.54 9.22 1.70
CA GLU A 125 4.83 10.14 2.81
C GLU A 125 4.26 11.53 2.54
N ASP A 126 4.41 12.04 1.32
CA ASP A 126 3.85 13.33 0.92
C ASP A 126 2.32 13.31 0.99
N LEU A 127 1.69 12.24 0.53
CA LEU A 127 0.24 12.09 0.59
C LEU A 127 -0.25 12.10 2.05
N VAL A 128 0.39 11.34 2.93
CA VAL A 128 0.02 11.32 4.35
C VAL A 128 0.12 12.70 4.98
N GLY A 129 1.18 13.44 4.67
CA GLY A 129 1.35 14.82 5.15
C GLY A 129 0.23 15.74 4.68
N GLU A 130 -0.15 15.65 3.42
CA GLU A 130 -1.22 16.48 2.86
C GLU A 130 -2.61 16.11 3.39
N LEU A 131 -2.87 14.80 3.56
CA LEU A 131 -4.13 14.33 4.14
C LEU A 131 -4.27 14.75 5.60
N SER A 132 -3.20 14.61 6.38
CA SER A 132 -3.18 14.94 7.79
C SER A 132 -3.36 16.44 8.03
N SER A 133 -2.87 17.28 7.12
CA SER A 133 -3.01 18.75 7.20
C SER A 133 -4.32 19.26 6.58
N GLY A 134 -5.10 18.40 5.95
CA GLY A 134 -6.36 18.77 5.30
C GLY A 134 -6.20 19.47 3.96
N ARG A 135 -4.99 19.48 3.39
CA ARG A 135 -4.74 20.12 2.08
C ARG A 135 -5.16 19.26 0.90
N ARG A 136 -5.31 17.97 1.13
CA ARG A 136 -5.75 17.02 0.11
C ARG A 136 -6.89 16.19 0.67
N ARG A 137 -7.81 15.80 -0.20
CA ARG A 137 -8.91 14.89 0.16
C ARG A 137 -8.91 13.68 -0.76
N LEU A 138 -9.39 12.59 -0.24
CA LEU A 138 -9.49 11.34 -0.99
C LEU A 138 -10.81 11.27 -1.77
N PRO A 139 -10.85 10.53 -2.88
CA PRO A 139 -12.10 10.29 -3.57
C PRO A 139 -13.08 9.53 -2.66
N THR A 140 -14.38 9.75 -2.89
CA THR A 140 -15.41 9.08 -2.11
C THR A 140 -15.35 7.58 -2.32
N ALA A 141 -15.32 6.82 -1.22
CA ALA A 141 -15.37 5.37 -1.28
C ALA A 141 -16.80 4.90 -1.56
N PHE A 142 -16.93 3.93 -2.45
CA PHE A 142 -18.22 3.32 -2.76
C PHE A 142 -18.36 1.98 -2.06
#